data_f6c85d5574f69326f86d9d972027ccb6
#
_entry.id   f6c85d5574f69326f86d9d972027ccb6
#
_cell.length_a   1.000
_cell.length_b   1.000
_cell.length_c   1.000
_cell.angle_alpha   90.00
_cell.angle_beta   90.00
_cell.angle_gamma   90.00
#
_symmetry.space_group_name_H-M   'P 1'
#
loop_
_entity.id
_entity.type
_entity.pdbx_description
1 polymer ?
#
loop_
_entity_poly.entity_id
_entity_poly.type
_entity_poly.pdbx_seq_one_letter_code
_entity_poly.pdbx_strand_id
1 'polypeptide(L)'
;MRTLLHGYDDQCLEWTVFDVGVPGLCIHRAPSRYGRVLDCWNVSHLASGYSVVRGLPSACMAMRAAKRLGRLAHWRVSESQLNRSALGPRRHAQIRRLIRDLERGRVVNHD
;
A
#
# COMPACT_ATOMS: atom_id res chain seq x y z
N MET A 1 -13.46 5.17 -6.73
CA MET A 1 -14.06 4.28 -5.69
C MET A 1 -13.75 4.85 -4.33
N ARG A 2 -14.67 4.73 -3.40
CA ARG A 2 -14.44 5.17 -2.02
C ARG A 2 -14.41 3.96 -1.10
N THR A 3 -13.51 3.97 -0.14
CA THR A 3 -13.38 2.91 0.85
C THR A 3 -12.92 3.49 2.19
N LEU A 4 -13.00 2.68 3.23
CA LEU A 4 -12.51 3.06 4.55
C LEU A 4 -11.03 2.71 4.66
N LEU A 5 -10.23 3.69 5.04
CA LEU A 5 -8.80 3.54 5.26
C LEU A 5 -8.48 3.81 6.73
N HIS A 6 -7.45 3.16 7.23
CA HIS A 6 -6.88 3.46 8.53
C HIS A 6 -5.93 4.65 8.40
N GLY A 7 -6.26 5.74 9.09
CA GLY A 7 -5.42 6.92 9.16
C GLY A 7 -4.62 6.96 10.45
N TYR A 8 -4.19 8.16 10.81
CA TYR A 8 -3.46 8.38 12.06
C TYR A 8 -4.36 8.15 13.26
N ASP A 9 -3.79 7.67 14.37
CA ASP A 9 -4.48 7.47 15.65
C ASP A 9 -5.72 6.56 15.52
N ASP A 10 -5.62 5.52 14.71
CA ASP A 10 -6.68 4.52 14.48
C ASP A 10 -7.98 5.11 13.92
N GLN A 11 -7.91 6.29 13.32
CA GLN A 11 -9.06 6.86 12.64
C GLN A 11 -9.42 6.04 11.40
N CYS A 12 -10.72 5.85 11.18
CA CYS A 12 -11.22 5.30 9.93
C CYS A 12 -11.68 6.46 9.05
N LEU A 13 -11.06 6.59 7.89
CA LEU A 13 -11.36 7.67 6.96
C LEU A 13 -12.01 7.11 5.70
N GLU A 14 -13.10 7.72 5.27
CA GLU A 14 -13.65 7.43 3.96
C GLU A 14 -12.82 8.19 2.91
N TRP A 15 -12.23 7.46 1.98
CA TRP A 15 -11.22 8.03 1.08
C TRP A 15 -11.42 7.55 -0.35
N THR A 16 -11.11 8.41 -1.29
CA THR A 16 -11.12 8.05 -2.71
C THR A 16 -9.87 7.26 -3.05
N VAL A 17 -10.07 6.07 -3.60
CA VAL A 17 -8.98 5.18 -3.98
C VAL A 17 -9.11 4.79 -5.44
N PHE A 18 -7.99 4.39 -6.05
CA PHE A 18 -7.92 4.01 -7.45
C PHE A 18 -7.45 2.58 -7.60
N ASP A 19 -8.14 1.83 -8.45
CA ASP A 19 -7.76 0.47 -8.79
C ASP A 19 -6.49 0.49 -9.63
N VAL A 20 -5.59 -0.46 -9.37
CA VAL A 20 -4.32 -0.56 -10.10
C VAL A 20 -4.20 -1.87 -10.87
N GLY A 21 -5.27 -2.64 -10.98
CA GLY A 21 -5.23 -3.92 -11.66
C GLY A 21 -4.55 -5.03 -10.86
N VAL A 22 -4.23 -4.79 -9.61
CA VAL A 22 -3.71 -5.81 -8.68
C VAL A 22 -4.81 -6.10 -7.66
N PRO A 23 -5.41 -7.30 -7.71
CA PRO A 23 -6.51 -7.61 -6.79
C PRO A 23 -6.10 -7.44 -5.34
N GLY A 24 -6.88 -6.69 -4.58
CA GLY A 24 -6.66 -6.46 -3.16
C GLY A 24 -5.82 -5.25 -2.82
N LEU A 25 -5.20 -4.60 -3.80
CA LEU A 25 -4.44 -3.36 -3.59
C LEU A 25 -5.10 -2.18 -4.29
N CYS A 26 -4.90 -1.01 -3.73
CA CYS A 26 -5.32 0.26 -4.34
C CYS A 26 -4.26 1.32 -4.08
N ILE A 27 -4.33 2.39 -4.85
CA ILE A 27 -3.50 3.58 -4.61
C ILE A 27 -4.41 4.76 -4.31
N HIS A 28 -3.87 5.71 -3.57
CA HIS A 28 -4.59 6.92 -3.23
C HIS A 28 -3.61 7.99 -2.74
N ARG A 29 -4.05 9.23 -2.75
CA ARG A 29 -3.28 10.28 -2.11
C ARG A 29 -3.26 10.04 -0.61
N ALA A 30 -2.14 10.34 0.02
CA ALA A 30 -1.97 10.09 1.44
C ALA A 30 -2.81 11.06 2.26
N PRO A 31 -3.49 10.57 3.32
CA PRO A 31 -4.14 11.46 4.26
C PRO A 31 -3.14 12.02 5.26
N SER A 32 -3.31 13.29 5.64
CA SER A 32 -2.56 13.87 6.73
C SER A 32 -3.18 13.46 8.07
N ARG A 33 -2.49 13.81 9.16
CA ARG A 33 -3.01 13.59 10.51
C ARG A 33 -4.39 14.20 10.72
N TYR A 34 -4.70 15.27 10.00
CA TYR A 34 -5.97 15.99 10.13
C TYR A 34 -6.97 15.66 9.02
N GLY A 35 -6.73 14.58 8.27
CA GLY A 35 -7.61 14.15 7.20
C GLY A 35 -7.52 14.96 5.93
N ARG A 36 -6.51 15.80 5.77
CA ARG A 36 -6.28 16.56 4.54
C ARG A 36 -5.55 15.70 3.51
N VAL A 37 -5.75 16.03 2.24
CA VAL A 37 -5.08 15.35 1.13
C VAL A 37 -3.66 15.88 0.98
N LEU A 38 -2.68 14.99 1.03
CA LEU A 38 -1.28 15.33 0.81
C LEU A 38 -0.88 15.11 -0.65
N ASP A 39 0.28 15.64 -1.04
CA ASP A 39 0.79 15.52 -2.41
C ASP A 39 1.50 14.19 -2.69
N CYS A 40 1.62 13.33 -1.72
CA CYS A 40 2.20 12.01 -1.90
C CYS A 40 1.13 10.93 -2.01
N TRP A 41 1.54 9.74 -2.44
CA TRP A 41 0.64 8.63 -2.72
C TRP A 41 1.00 7.41 -1.87
N ASN A 42 -0.03 6.67 -1.49
CA ASN A 42 0.12 5.42 -0.74
C ASN A 42 -0.42 4.25 -1.54
N VAL A 43 0.12 3.08 -1.27
CA VAL A 43 -0.48 1.80 -1.67
C VAL A 43 -1.12 1.21 -0.43
N SER A 44 -2.39 0.83 -0.52
CA SER A 44 -3.13 0.29 0.62
C SER A 44 -3.78 -1.03 0.29
N HIS A 45 -3.96 -1.83 1.34
CA HIS A 45 -4.64 -3.12 1.28
C HIS A 45 -6.14 -2.88 1.45
N LEU A 46 -6.92 -3.25 0.43
CA LEU A 46 -8.35 -2.97 0.42
C LEU A 46 -9.11 -3.63 1.57
N ALA A 47 -8.82 -4.90 1.84
CA ALA A 47 -9.56 -5.65 2.84
C ALA A 47 -9.38 -5.11 4.26
N SER A 48 -8.18 -4.65 4.60
CA SER A 48 -7.88 -4.13 5.95
C SER A 48 -7.95 -2.61 6.05
N GLY A 49 -7.77 -1.91 4.92
CA GLY A 49 -7.66 -0.46 4.93
C GLY A 49 -6.31 0.06 5.37
N TYR A 50 -5.35 -0.80 5.68
CA TYR A 50 -4.02 -0.37 6.11
C TYR A 50 -3.12 -0.04 4.93
N SER A 51 -2.25 0.94 5.12
CA SER A 51 -1.23 1.30 4.15
C SER A 51 -0.15 0.22 4.10
N VAL A 52 0.24 -0.16 2.89
CA VAL A 52 1.36 -1.08 2.65
C VAL A 52 2.63 -0.30 2.37
N VAL A 53 2.56 0.68 1.49
CA VAL A 53 3.68 1.59 1.18
C VAL A 53 3.17 3.02 1.30
N ARG A 54 3.93 3.90 1.92
CA ARG A 54 3.53 5.28 2.17
C ARG A 54 4.53 6.28 1.59
N GLY A 55 4.00 7.43 1.21
CA GLY A 55 4.83 8.58 0.88
C GLY A 55 5.51 8.53 -0.47
N LEU A 56 4.90 7.86 -1.46
CA LEU A 56 5.45 7.83 -2.81
C LEU A 56 5.17 9.16 -3.53
N PRO A 57 6.12 9.65 -4.34
CA PRO A 57 6.00 11.00 -4.92
C PRO A 57 4.91 11.16 -5.98
N SER A 58 4.48 10.08 -6.64
CA SER A 58 3.50 10.18 -7.72
C SER A 58 2.60 8.96 -7.80
N ALA A 59 1.48 9.12 -8.47
CA ALA A 59 0.57 8.00 -8.75
C ALA A 59 1.26 6.92 -9.59
N CYS A 60 2.09 7.32 -10.55
CA CYS A 60 2.82 6.39 -11.40
C CYS A 60 3.73 5.48 -10.58
N MET A 61 4.44 6.05 -9.60
CA MET A 61 5.30 5.29 -8.71
C MET A 61 4.51 4.38 -7.80
N ALA A 62 3.36 4.83 -7.33
CA ALA A 62 2.45 4.00 -6.53
C ALA A 62 1.93 2.82 -7.33
N MET A 63 1.58 3.03 -8.59
CA MET A 63 1.14 1.94 -9.48
C MET A 63 2.24 0.91 -9.70
N ARG A 64 3.47 1.35 -9.92
CA ARG A 64 4.62 0.45 -10.05
C ARG A 64 4.87 -0.34 -8.78
N ALA A 65 4.79 0.31 -7.64
CA ALA A 65 4.94 -0.34 -6.34
C ALA A 65 3.87 -1.41 -6.14
N ALA A 66 2.62 -1.09 -6.45
CA ALA A 66 1.52 -2.05 -6.33
C ALA A 66 1.74 -3.27 -7.22
N LYS A 67 2.18 -3.07 -8.45
CA LYS A 67 2.43 -4.17 -9.38
C LYS A 67 3.57 -5.07 -8.90
N ARG A 68 4.62 -4.50 -8.36
CA ARG A 68 5.73 -5.29 -7.80
C ARG A 68 5.27 -6.09 -6.59
N LEU A 69 4.49 -5.49 -5.70
CA LEU A 69 3.92 -6.17 -4.54
C LEU A 69 2.99 -7.30 -4.99
N GLY A 70 2.21 -7.08 -6.05
CA GLY A 70 1.28 -8.07 -6.57
C GLY A 70 1.96 -9.35 -7.03
N ARG A 71 3.23 -9.30 -7.40
CA ARG A 71 4.01 -10.48 -7.79
C ARG A 71 4.48 -11.29 -6.60
N LEU A 72 4.48 -10.70 -5.41
CA LEU A 72 5.04 -11.33 -4.21
C LEU A 72 3.99 -12.00 -3.35
N ALA A 73 2.73 -11.62 -3.46
CA ALA A 73 1.68 -12.17 -2.61
C ALA A 73 0.29 -11.97 -3.21
N HIS A 74 -0.67 -12.72 -2.67
CA HIS A 74 -2.08 -12.51 -2.93
C HIS A 74 -2.63 -11.51 -1.93
N TRP A 75 -3.04 -10.35 -2.42
CA TRP A 75 -3.50 -9.25 -1.57
C TRP A 75 -5.01 -9.25 -1.32
N ARG A 76 -5.77 -10.13 -1.99
CA ARG A 76 -7.22 -10.28 -1.77
C ARG A 76 -7.57 -11.04 -0.50
N VAL A 77 -6.60 -11.31 0.34
CA VAL A 77 -6.80 -12.03 1.59
C VAL A 77 -6.94 -11.06 2.75
N SER A 78 -7.45 -11.55 3.88
CA SER A 78 -7.57 -10.75 5.09
C SER A 78 -6.20 -10.40 5.65
N GLU A 79 -6.15 -9.37 6.48
CA GLU A 79 -4.91 -8.95 7.13
C GLU A 79 -4.26 -10.09 7.90
N SER A 80 -5.05 -10.88 8.60
CA SER A 80 -4.52 -12.01 9.38
C SER A 80 -3.83 -13.03 8.48
N GLN A 81 -4.31 -13.25 7.27
CA GLN A 81 -3.69 -14.15 6.31
C GLN A 81 -2.41 -13.59 5.74
N LEU A 82 -2.30 -12.27 5.59
CA LEU A 82 -1.07 -11.63 5.12
C LEU A 82 0.04 -11.68 6.17
N ASN A 83 -0.33 -11.54 7.44
CA ASN A 83 0.64 -11.47 8.53
C ASN A 83 1.10 -12.82 9.02
N ARG A 84 0.49 -13.91 8.57
CA ARG A 84 0.83 -15.24 9.04
C ARG A 84 1.36 -16.13 7.92
N SER A 85 1.60 -17.35 8.27
CA SER A 85 2.24 -18.42 7.54
C SER A 85 1.89 -18.60 6.06
N ALA A 86 0.85 -17.97 5.55
CA ALA A 86 0.46 -18.09 4.15
C ALA A 86 1.55 -17.61 3.17
N LEU A 87 2.36 -16.66 3.60
CA LEU A 87 3.43 -16.11 2.76
C LEU A 87 4.76 -16.82 2.95
N GLY A 88 4.98 -17.46 4.09
CA GLY A 88 6.27 -18.02 4.45
C GLY A 88 7.28 -16.94 4.85
N PRO A 89 8.32 -17.30 5.63
CA PRO A 89 9.27 -16.31 6.16
C PRO A 89 10.10 -15.62 5.08
N ARG A 90 10.47 -16.35 4.02
CA ARG A 90 11.30 -15.79 2.94
C ARG A 90 10.54 -14.72 2.16
N ARG A 91 9.29 -15.01 1.76
CA ARG A 91 8.47 -14.07 0.99
C ARG A 91 8.10 -12.85 1.83
N HIS A 92 7.81 -13.06 3.10
CA HIS A 92 7.52 -11.97 4.03
C HIS A 92 8.72 -11.02 4.14
N ALA A 93 9.94 -11.56 4.24
CA ALA A 93 11.15 -10.75 4.28
C ALA A 93 11.37 -9.97 2.98
N GLN A 94 11.09 -10.57 1.83
CA GLN A 94 11.18 -9.90 0.54
C GLN A 94 10.21 -8.73 0.44
N ILE A 95 8.99 -8.90 0.89
CA ILE A 95 7.97 -7.85 0.89
C ILE A 95 8.41 -6.70 1.78
N ARG A 96 8.87 -6.99 2.99
CA ARG A 96 9.31 -5.95 3.92
C ARG A 96 10.49 -5.16 3.38
N ARG A 97 11.43 -5.84 2.73
CA ARG A 97 12.57 -5.17 2.09
C ARG A 97 12.11 -4.26 0.96
N LEU A 98 11.23 -4.75 0.11
CA LEU A 98 10.69 -3.96 -1.00
C LEU A 98 9.97 -2.71 -0.49
N ILE A 99 9.11 -2.86 0.52
CA ILE A 99 8.39 -1.73 1.11
C ILE A 99 9.37 -0.69 1.63
N ARG A 100 10.40 -1.12 2.36
CA ARG A 100 11.41 -0.23 2.91
C ARG A 100 12.12 0.55 1.81
N ASP A 101 12.52 -0.14 0.73
CA ASP A 101 13.22 0.50 -0.37
C ASP A 101 12.33 1.49 -1.11
N LEU A 102 11.08 1.14 -1.32
CA LEU A 102 10.10 2.02 -1.98
C LEU A 102 9.83 3.27 -1.14
N GLU A 103 9.68 3.13 0.16
CA GLU A 103 9.42 4.27 1.05
C GLU A 103 10.61 5.21 1.12
N ARG A 104 11.81 4.71 0.89
CA ARG A 104 13.02 5.55 0.79
C ARG A 104 13.15 6.23 -0.56
N GLY A 105 12.34 5.86 -1.54
CA GLY A 105 12.37 6.43 -2.87
C GLY A 105 13.55 6.01 -3.73
N ARG A 106 14.38 5.08 -3.27
CA ARG A 106 15.61 4.71 -3.98
C ARG A 106 15.36 3.86 -5.21
N VAL A 107 14.50 2.87 -5.07
CA VAL A 107 14.21 1.92 -6.15
C VAL A 107 13.47 2.62 -7.27
N VAL A 108 12.60 3.54 -6.92
CA VAL A 108 11.72 4.22 -7.86
C VAL A 108 12.51 5.13 -8.81
N ASN A 109 13.60 5.71 -8.33
CA ASN A 109 14.40 6.65 -9.12
C ASN A 109 15.22 5.99 -10.22
N HIS A 110 15.37 4.68 -10.19
CA HIS A 110 16.22 3.94 -11.13
C HIS A 110 15.43 3.02 -12.07
N ASP A 111 14.14 3.03 -11.92
CA ASP A 111 13.26 2.30 -12.80
C ASP A 111 12.80 3.19 -13.95
#